data_4ccc849b608ed4853976954658d61e89
#
_entry.id   4ccc849b608ed4853976954658d61e89
#
_cell.length_a   1.000
_cell.length_b   1.000
_cell.length_c   1.000
_cell.angle_alpha   90.00
_cell.angle_beta   90.00
_cell.angle_gamma   90.00
#
_symmetry.space_group_name_H-M   'P 1'
#
loop_
_entity.id
_entity.type
_entity.pdbx_description
1 polymer ?
#
loop_
_entity_poly.entity_id
_entity_poly.type
_entity_poly.pdbx_seq_one_letter_code
_entity_poly.pdbx_strand_id
1 'polypeptide(L)'
;MFSGKKIGSSTNPNTFPLKFRRNETINLAKEVYDYLISNNYSFTKRPKNKLEFYDSLIERKLSENLSLSYSKALKAIERCLREQLVSKGHISSEYVDSLSLRYRNNTSYNTSRRHVNVLVNYLYENDFDIKPSKLKSRRQTETLHKPIENVKELLETIKTFNYDLYLCCVLTYCCLLRPHQEIRLLKWGDFSEDLRHISLSGNKVKSKRNRVVPVPKL
;
A
#
# COMPACT_ATOMS: atom_id res chain seq x y z
N MET A 1 -32.02 24.09 -7.20
CA MET A 1 -33.30 23.69 -6.58
C MET A 1 -32.98 22.71 -5.46
N PHE A 2 -33.41 22.99 -4.25
CA PHE A 2 -33.22 22.11 -3.10
C PHE A 2 -34.39 21.13 -3.01
N SER A 3 -34.09 19.83 -2.90
CA SER A 3 -35.08 18.78 -2.63
C SER A 3 -34.54 17.79 -1.61
N GLY A 4 -35.44 17.14 -0.85
CA GLY A 4 -35.07 16.16 0.19
C GLY A 4 -34.45 14.86 -0.32
N LYS A 5 -34.29 14.66 -1.63
CA LYS A 5 -33.78 13.41 -2.21
C LYS A 5 -32.42 12.93 -1.62
N LYS A 6 -31.50 13.87 -1.31
CA LYS A 6 -30.20 13.52 -0.74
C LYS A 6 -30.27 12.91 0.67
N ILE A 7 -31.32 13.22 1.42
CA ILE A 7 -31.55 12.70 2.77
C ILE A 7 -32.62 11.60 2.79
N GLY A 8 -33.11 11.17 1.61
CA GLY A 8 -34.15 10.15 1.48
C GLY A 8 -35.56 10.64 1.81
N SER A 9 -35.76 11.97 1.91
CA SER A 9 -37.06 12.56 2.10
C SER A 9 -37.78 12.80 0.75
N SER A 10 -39.09 12.64 0.74
CA SER A 10 -39.96 12.97 -0.39
C SER A 10 -40.31 14.47 -0.46
N THR A 11 -39.93 15.25 0.55
CA THR A 11 -40.26 16.68 0.64
C THR A 11 -39.58 17.47 -0.47
N ASN A 12 -40.38 18.11 -1.31
CA ASN A 12 -39.92 18.99 -2.37
C ASN A 12 -40.73 20.27 -2.41
N PRO A 13 -40.27 21.36 -1.82
CA PRO A 13 -41.03 22.63 -1.75
C PRO A 13 -41.44 23.18 -3.13
N ASN A 14 -40.76 22.82 -4.20
CA ASN A 14 -41.05 23.33 -5.54
C ASN A 14 -42.33 22.74 -6.17
N THR A 15 -42.82 21.62 -5.63
CA THR A 15 -44.07 20.97 -6.11
C THR A 15 -45.32 21.59 -5.48
N PHE A 16 -45.17 22.42 -4.45
CA PHE A 16 -46.25 23.07 -3.77
C PHE A 16 -46.62 24.45 -4.39
N PRO A 17 -47.87 24.90 -4.29
CA PRO A 17 -48.25 26.25 -4.67
C PRO A 17 -47.44 27.31 -3.92
N LEU A 18 -47.21 28.46 -4.52
CA LEU A 18 -46.35 29.54 -3.97
C LEU A 18 -46.68 29.91 -2.52
N LYS A 19 -47.96 29.94 -2.16
CA LYS A 19 -48.45 30.24 -0.80
C LYS A 19 -47.89 29.30 0.27
N PHE A 20 -47.61 28.05 -0.06
CA PHE A 20 -47.19 27.02 0.90
C PHE A 20 -45.66 26.73 0.82
N ARG A 21 -44.96 27.18 -0.22
CA ARG A 21 -43.53 26.87 -0.42
C ARG A 21 -42.68 27.28 0.76
N ARG A 22 -42.95 28.40 1.39
CA ARG A 22 -42.18 28.87 2.55
C ARG A 22 -42.24 27.87 3.71
N ASN A 23 -43.43 27.38 4.05
CA ASN A 23 -43.59 26.42 5.14
C ASN A 23 -42.93 25.09 4.82
N GLU A 24 -43.08 24.59 3.58
CA GLU A 24 -42.45 23.36 3.13
C GLU A 24 -40.92 23.48 3.07
N THR A 25 -40.38 24.66 2.79
CA THR A 25 -38.94 24.91 2.88
C THR A 25 -38.43 24.86 4.31
N ILE A 26 -39.22 25.39 5.27
CA ILE A 26 -38.87 25.30 6.70
C ILE A 26 -38.92 23.84 7.18
N ASN A 27 -39.93 23.08 6.75
CA ASN A 27 -40.06 21.68 7.09
C ASN A 27 -38.83 20.88 6.54
N LEU A 28 -38.50 21.09 5.27
CA LEU A 28 -37.31 20.47 4.66
C LEU A 28 -36.02 20.87 5.40
N ALA A 29 -35.88 22.13 5.82
CA ALA A 29 -34.73 22.58 6.59
C ALA A 29 -34.59 21.85 7.93
N LYS A 30 -35.72 21.61 8.63
CA LYS A 30 -35.75 20.82 9.87
C LYS A 30 -35.34 19.35 9.59
N GLU A 31 -35.93 18.72 8.58
CA GLU A 31 -35.58 17.36 8.19
C GLU A 31 -34.10 17.23 7.85
N VAL A 32 -33.52 18.18 7.11
CA VAL A 32 -32.09 18.24 6.80
C VAL A 32 -31.24 18.39 8.06
N TYR A 33 -31.65 19.26 8.97
CA TYR A 33 -30.97 19.50 10.24
C TYR A 33 -30.94 18.23 11.11
N ASP A 34 -32.12 17.61 11.31
CA ASP A 34 -32.24 16.36 12.08
C ASP A 34 -31.44 15.23 11.47
N TYR A 35 -31.47 15.12 10.13
CA TYR A 35 -30.61 14.17 9.39
C TYR A 35 -29.14 14.43 9.62
N LEU A 36 -28.68 15.68 9.56
CA LEU A 36 -27.26 16.03 9.77
C LEU A 36 -26.83 15.74 11.20
N ILE A 37 -27.64 16.06 12.21
CA ILE A 37 -27.35 15.69 13.61
C ILE A 37 -27.22 14.18 13.76
N SER A 38 -28.19 13.42 13.26
CA SER A 38 -28.22 11.96 13.40
C SER A 38 -27.06 11.28 12.65
N ASN A 39 -26.50 11.94 11.64
CA ASN A 39 -25.37 11.43 10.84
C ASN A 39 -24.05 12.21 11.09
N ASN A 40 -23.92 12.89 12.24
CA ASN A 40 -22.73 13.70 12.58
C ASN A 40 -22.30 14.65 11.44
N TYR A 41 -23.26 15.39 10.89
CA TYR A 41 -23.08 16.34 9.79
C TYR A 41 -22.58 15.75 8.47
N SER A 42 -22.75 14.43 8.26
CA SER A 42 -22.42 13.76 7.01
C SER A 42 -23.67 13.43 6.18
N PHE A 43 -23.59 13.61 4.84
CA PHE A 43 -24.65 13.19 3.90
C PHE A 43 -24.49 11.73 3.45
N THR A 44 -23.41 11.07 3.81
CA THR A 44 -23.24 9.66 3.56
C THR A 44 -23.86 8.85 4.69
N LYS A 45 -24.72 7.88 4.36
CA LYS A 45 -25.22 6.91 5.33
C LYS A 45 -24.06 6.13 5.90
N ARG A 46 -23.62 6.47 7.11
CA ARG A 46 -22.66 5.63 7.82
C ARG A 46 -23.34 4.32 8.17
N PRO A 47 -22.75 3.17 7.91
CA PRO A 47 -23.25 1.89 8.40
C PRO A 47 -23.47 2.00 9.91
N LYS A 48 -24.60 1.49 10.42
CA LYS A 48 -24.91 1.49 11.86
C LYS A 48 -23.87 0.70 12.66
N ASN A 49 -23.19 -0.23 12.02
CA ASN A 49 -22.14 -1.04 12.61
C ASN A 49 -20.75 -0.50 12.21
N LYS A 50 -19.97 -0.07 13.20
CA LYS A 50 -18.61 0.46 13.02
C LYS A 50 -17.67 -0.55 12.34
N LEU A 51 -17.88 -1.85 12.62
CA LEU A 51 -17.08 -2.91 12.03
C LEU A 51 -17.40 -3.11 10.53
N GLU A 52 -18.68 -3.11 10.16
CA GLU A 52 -19.09 -3.20 8.75
C GLU A 52 -18.57 -2.00 7.93
N PHE A 53 -18.55 -0.83 8.54
CA PHE A 53 -17.99 0.36 7.89
C PHE A 53 -16.49 0.21 7.69
N TYR A 54 -15.77 -0.26 8.71
CA TYR A 54 -14.34 -0.57 8.61
C TYR A 54 -14.06 -1.57 7.49
N ASP A 55 -14.76 -2.72 7.52
CA ASP A 55 -14.58 -3.80 6.55
C ASP A 55 -14.84 -3.31 5.11
N SER A 56 -15.88 -2.51 4.88
CA SER A 56 -16.18 -1.94 3.55
C SER A 56 -15.09 -1.00 3.02
N LEU A 57 -14.48 -0.20 3.90
CA LEU A 57 -13.36 0.68 3.54
C LEU A 57 -12.11 -0.12 3.20
N ILE A 58 -11.82 -1.15 3.98
CA ILE A 58 -10.66 -2.01 3.76
C ILE A 58 -10.80 -2.81 2.46
N GLU A 59 -11.96 -3.39 2.18
CA GLU A 59 -12.23 -4.09 0.92
C GLU A 59 -12.00 -3.17 -0.28
N ARG A 60 -12.52 -1.95 -0.23
CA ARG A 60 -12.30 -0.95 -1.28
C ARG A 60 -10.82 -0.61 -1.45
N LYS A 61 -10.05 -0.47 -0.35
CA LYS A 61 -8.61 -0.20 -0.40
C LYS A 61 -7.81 -1.37 -0.98
N LEU A 62 -8.16 -2.59 -0.62
CA LEU A 62 -7.46 -3.79 -1.05
C LEU A 62 -7.84 -4.26 -2.46
N SER A 63 -8.97 -3.78 -3.01
CA SER A 63 -9.37 -4.02 -4.40
C SER A 63 -8.62 -3.17 -5.42
N GLU A 64 -7.86 -2.16 -4.97
CA GLU A 64 -6.97 -1.39 -5.84
C GLU A 64 -5.91 -2.30 -6.49
N ASN A 65 -5.37 -1.88 -7.64
CA ASN A 65 -4.32 -2.64 -8.35
C ASN A 65 -2.98 -2.59 -7.59
N LEU A 66 -2.88 -3.35 -6.51
CA LEU A 66 -1.71 -3.43 -5.64
C LEU A 66 -0.82 -4.63 -6.01
N SER A 67 0.50 -4.50 -5.84
CA SER A 67 1.38 -5.66 -5.96
C SER A 67 1.09 -6.69 -4.86
N LEU A 68 1.30 -7.98 -5.16
CA LEU A 68 1.03 -9.08 -4.21
C LEU A 68 1.75 -8.91 -2.86
N SER A 69 3.01 -8.49 -2.88
CA SER A 69 3.80 -8.26 -1.66
C SER A 69 3.27 -7.10 -0.83
N TYR A 70 2.84 -6.03 -1.50
CA TYR A 70 2.28 -4.86 -0.83
C TYR A 70 0.90 -5.15 -0.24
N SER A 71 0.04 -5.84 -0.99
CA SER A 71 -1.27 -6.29 -0.51
C SER A 71 -1.14 -7.20 0.74
N LYS A 72 -0.17 -8.14 0.74
CA LYS A 72 0.12 -8.98 1.92
C LYS A 72 0.54 -8.15 3.13
N ALA A 73 1.38 -7.14 2.93
CA ALA A 73 1.81 -6.25 4.03
C ALA A 73 0.65 -5.44 4.61
N LEU A 74 -0.22 -4.88 3.76
CA LEU A 74 -1.41 -4.15 4.20
C LEU A 74 -2.40 -5.06 4.93
N LYS A 75 -2.65 -6.29 4.43
CA LYS A 75 -3.52 -7.27 5.10
C LYS A 75 -3.00 -7.68 6.49
N ALA A 76 -1.69 -7.75 6.67
CA ALA A 76 -1.11 -8.05 7.98
C ALA A 76 -1.37 -6.92 9.00
N ILE A 77 -1.31 -5.66 8.56
CA ILE A 77 -1.63 -4.50 9.41
C ILE A 77 -3.13 -4.42 9.65
N GLU A 78 -3.93 -4.60 8.61
CA GLU A 78 -5.39 -4.63 8.68
C GLU A 78 -5.85 -5.61 9.76
N ARG A 79 -5.34 -6.84 9.77
CA ARG A 79 -5.66 -7.85 10.79
C ARG A 79 -5.44 -7.32 12.20
N CYS A 80 -4.30 -6.69 12.46
CA CYS A 80 -4.01 -6.11 13.77
C CYS A 80 -5.00 -5.00 14.15
N LEU A 81 -5.31 -4.10 13.21
CA LEU A 81 -6.27 -3.01 13.44
C LEU A 81 -7.68 -3.55 13.69
N ARG A 82 -8.11 -4.57 12.93
CA ARG A 82 -9.41 -5.22 13.07
C ARG A 82 -9.54 -5.95 14.41
N GLU A 83 -8.52 -6.69 14.82
CA GLU A 83 -8.48 -7.36 16.13
C GLU A 83 -8.62 -6.36 17.29
N GLN A 84 -7.94 -5.22 17.19
CA GLN A 84 -8.07 -4.13 18.17
C GLN A 84 -9.49 -3.54 18.17
N LEU A 85 -10.07 -3.30 16.99
CA LEU A 85 -11.41 -2.78 16.85
C LEU A 85 -12.47 -3.72 17.44
N VAL A 86 -12.35 -5.03 17.19
CA VAL A 86 -13.26 -6.05 17.70
C VAL A 86 -13.12 -6.18 19.22
N SER A 87 -11.89 -6.18 19.75
CA SER A 87 -11.65 -6.39 21.19
C SER A 87 -11.98 -5.17 22.06
N LYS A 88 -11.72 -3.95 21.55
CA LYS A 88 -11.88 -2.71 22.34
C LYS A 88 -12.93 -1.74 21.82
N GLY A 89 -13.56 -2.04 20.68
CA GLY A 89 -14.54 -1.15 20.05
C GLY A 89 -13.97 0.12 19.43
N HIS A 90 -12.66 0.37 19.59
CA HIS A 90 -11.96 1.53 19.01
C HIS A 90 -10.49 1.22 18.76
N ILE A 91 -9.85 2.02 17.90
CA ILE A 91 -8.42 1.93 17.60
C ILE A 91 -7.74 3.16 18.17
N SER A 92 -6.92 3.00 19.22
CA SER A 92 -6.22 4.12 19.84
C SER A 92 -4.96 4.52 19.04
N SER A 93 -4.54 5.79 19.20
CA SER A 93 -3.32 6.31 18.56
C SER A 93 -2.09 5.56 19.04
N GLU A 94 -2.03 5.21 20.34
CA GLU A 94 -0.92 4.46 20.94
C GLU A 94 -0.79 3.06 20.31
N TYR A 95 -1.93 2.42 20.02
CA TYR A 95 -1.92 1.12 19.34
C TYR A 95 -1.42 1.24 17.91
N VAL A 96 -1.89 2.23 17.15
CA VAL A 96 -1.41 2.52 15.79
C VAL A 96 0.10 2.71 15.78
N ASP A 97 0.64 3.50 16.70
CA ASP A 97 2.06 3.76 16.82
C ASP A 97 2.86 2.51 17.21
N SER A 98 2.31 1.67 18.10
CA SER A 98 2.95 0.44 18.57
C SER A 98 3.23 -0.55 17.42
N LEU A 99 2.39 -0.58 16.36
CA LEU A 99 2.58 -1.43 15.19
C LEU A 99 3.91 -1.16 14.48
N SER A 100 4.42 0.05 14.57
CA SER A 100 5.71 0.43 14.00
C SER A 100 6.82 0.38 15.04
N LEU A 101 6.55 0.80 16.27
CA LEU A 101 7.55 0.87 17.35
C LEU A 101 8.10 -0.49 17.78
N ARG A 102 7.39 -1.59 17.50
CA ARG A 102 7.87 -2.96 17.77
C ARG A 102 9.16 -3.32 17.04
N TYR A 103 9.51 -2.58 15.97
CA TYR A 103 10.72 -2.85 15.19
C TYR A 103 11.91 -2.05 15.72
N ARG A 104 12.99 -2.74 16.12
CA ARG A 104 14.25 -2.11 16.53
C ARG A 104 15.04 -1.58 15.34
N ASN A 105 15.04 -2.32 14.22
CA ASN A 105 15.75 -1.93 13.00
C ASN A 105 15.03 -0.75 12.33
N ASN A 106 15.78 0.34 12.03
CA ASN A 106 15.23 1.55 11.46
C ASN A 106 14.63 1.37 10.06
N THR A 107 15.17 0.45 9.24
CA THR A 107 14.62 0.11 7.92
C THR A 107 13.26 -0.56 8.05
N SER A 108 13.14 -1.55 8.93
CA SER A 108 11.90 -2.27 9.22
C SER A 108 10.86 -1.33 9.86
N TYR A 109 11.28 -0.50 10.82
CA TYR A 109 10.46 0.53 11.41
C TYR A 109 9.88 1.47 10.35
N ASN A 110 10.72 2.05 9.50
CA ASN A 110 10.30 2.98 8.45
C ASN A 110 9.37 2.33 7.41
N THR A 111 9.59 1.04 7.10
CA THR A 111 8.75 0.28 6.19
C THR A 111 7.38 0.02 6.81
N SER A 112 7.34 -0.48 8.06
CA SER A 112 6.09 -0.68 8.79
C SER A 112 5.31 0.62 8.95
N ARG A 113 5.96 1.69 9.37
CA ARG A 113 5.36 3.01 9.51
C ARG A 113 4.70 3.50 8.21
N ARG A 114 5.35 3.32 7.06
CA ARG A 114 4.74 3.68 5.76
C ARG A 114 3.48 2.88 5.47
N HIS A 115 3.49 1.59 5.71
CA HIS A 115 2.32 0.74 5.48
C HIS A 115 1.18 1.07 6.45
N VAL A 116 1.48 1.28 7.74
CA VAL A 116 0.51 1.72 8.76
C VAL A 116 -0.12 3.04 8.34
N ASN A 117 0.70 4.03 7.98
CA ASN A 117 0.20 5.35 7.57
C ASN A 117 -0.71 5.29 6.34
N VAL A 118 -0.41 4.41 5.37
CA VAL A 118 -1.27 4.26 4.18
C VAL A 118 -2.69 3.82 4.56
N LEU A 119 -2.84 2.82 5.44
CA LEU A 119 -4.16 2.35 5.87
C LEU A 119 -4.83 3.36 6.81
N VAL A 120 -4.11 3.87 7.79
CA VAL A 120 -4.68 4.77 8.80
C VAL A 120 -5.09 6.11 8.18
N ASN A 121 -4.27 6.69 7.30
CA ASN A 121 -4.64 7.92 6.58
C ASN A 121 -5.86 7.68 5.68
N TYR A 122 -5.88 6.56 4.95
CA TYR A 122 -7.02 6.21 4.12
C TYR A 122 -8.32 6.08 4.92
N LEU A 123 -8.29 5.41 6.08
CA LEU A 123 -9.42 5.29 6.98
C LEU A 123 -9.86 6.67 7.51
N TYR A 124 -8.90 7.50 7.94
CA TYR A 124 -9.16 8.85 8.43
C TYR A 124 -9.77 9.75 7.36
N GLU A 125 -9.25 9.74 6.14
CA GLU A 125 -9.74 10.52 5.00
C GLU A 125 -11.15 10.08 4.55
N ASN A 126 -11.57 8.86 4.92
CA ASN A 126 -12.92 8.35 4.68
C ASN A 126 -13.81 8.38 5.94
N ASP A 127 -13.55 9.33 6.84
CA ASP A 127 -14.36 9.59 8.04
C ASP A 127 -14.45 8.42 9.04
N PHE A 128 -13.52 7.46 8.99
CA PHE A 128 -13.43 6.46 10.06
C PHE A 128 -12.80 7.10 11.30
N ASP A 129 -13.33 6.78 12.48
CA ASP A 129 -12.85 7.29 13.76
C ASP A 129 -11.49 6.67 14.15
N ILE A 130 -10.43 7.17 13.53
CA ILE A 130 -9.03 6.80 13.77
C ILE A 130 -8.16 8.05 13.61
N LYS A 131 -7.07 8.13 14.39
CA LYS A 131 -6.14 9.27 14.28
C LYS A 131 -4.86 8.85 13.54
N PRO A 132 -4.39 9.65 12.56
CA PRO A 132 -3.12 9.42 11.90
C PRO A 132 -1.94 9.40 12.88
N SER A 133 -0.98 8.52 12.62
CA SER A 133 0.25 8.46 13.38
C SER A 133 1.11 9.70 13.17
N LYS A 134 1.67 10.24 14.27
CA LYS A 134 2.61 11.38 14.25
C LYS A 134 4.07 10.93 14.27
N LEU A 135 4.34 9.64 14.22
CA LEU A 135 5.71 9.11 14.22
C LEU A 135 6.49 9.62 13.01
N LYS A 136 7.74 10.05 13.26
CA LYS A 136 8.67 10.48 12.22
C LYS A 136 9.51 9.29 11.73
N SER A 137 10.04 9.40 10.50
CA SER A 137 11.01 8.42 10.00
C SER A 137 12.29 8.48 10.82
N ARG A 138 12.94 7.33 11.03
CA ARG A 138 14.25 7.24 11.67
C ARG A 138 15.34 7.21 10.61
N ARG A 139 16.46 7.88 10.88
CA ARG A 139 17.64 7.80 10.02
C ARG A 139 18.13 6.36 9.97
N GLN A 140 18.36 5.84 8.77
CA GLN A 140 18.95 4.52 8.62
C GLN A 140 20.41 4.57 9.03
N THR A 141 20.87 3.55 9.74
CA THR A 141 22.29 3.35 10.03
C THR A 141 22.96 2.87 8.75
N GLU A 142 23.94 3.58 8.29
CA GLU A 142 24.75 3.16 7.15
C GLU A 142 25.56 1.92 7.56
N THR A 143 25.39 0.84 6.82
CA THR A 143 26.21 -0.36 6.99
C THR A 143 27.20 -0.39 5.85
N LEU A 144 28.47 -0.12 6.16
CA LEU A 144 29.54 -0.28 5.20
C LEU A 144 29.81 -1.77 5.02
N HIS A 145 29.50 -2.30 3.84
CA HIS A 145 29.87 -3.66 3.48
C HIS A 145 31.34 -3.69 3.13
N LYS A 146 32.12 -4.55 3.80
CA LYS A 146 33.50 -4.78 3.44
C LYS A 146 33.55 -5.48 2.07
N PRO A 147 34.48 -5.09 1.16
CA PRO A 147 34.65 -5.80 -0.08
C PRO A 147 35.11 -7.24 0.20
N ILE A 148 34.75 -8.16 -0.68
CA ILE A 148 35.21 -9.55 -0.61
C ILE A 148 36.64 -9.55 -1.12
N GLU A 149 37.61 -9.95 -0.28
CA GLU A 149 39.02 -9.87 -0.59
C GLU A 149 39.46 -10.90 -1.67
N ASN A 150 38.88 -12.10 -1.61
CA ASN A 150 39.24 -13.17 -2.55
C ASN A 150 38.05 -13.71 -3.34
N VAL A 151 37.59 -12.91 -4.31
CA VAL A 151 36.44 -13.24 -5.15
C VAL A 151 36.64 -14.51 -5.95
N LYS A 152 37.86 -14.78 -6.45
CA LYS A 152 38.14 -15.96 -7.26
C LYS A 152 37.97 -17.25 -6.46
N GLU A 153 38.56 -17.34 -5.28
CA GLU A 153 38.46 -18.51 -4.40
C GLU A 153 36.99 -18.73 -3.96
N LEU A 154 36.29 -17.66 -3.65
CA LEU A 154 34.85 -17.73 -3.33
C LEU A 154 34.04 -18.30 -4.50
N LEU A 155 34.30 -17.84 -5.73
CA LEU A 155 33.59 -18.33 -6.91
C LEU A 155 33.91 -19.81 -7.21
N GLU A 156 35.16 -20.26 -7.04
CA GLU A 156 35.52 -21.68 -7.20
C GLU A 156 34.84 -22.55 -6.11
N THR A 157 34.80 -22.08 -4.88
CA THR A 157 34.05 -22.75 -3.80
C THR A 157 32.55 -22.88 -4.12
N ILE A 158 31.96 -21.81 -4.62
CA ILE A 158 30.53 -21.81 -5.01
C ILE A 158 30.32 -22.76 -6.20
N LYS A 159 31.22 -22.78 -7.18
CA LYS A 159 31.15 -23.63 -8.36
C LYS A 159 31.17 -25.12 -8.00
N THR A 160 32.01 -25.49 -7.04
CA THR A 160 32.07 -26.86 -6.51
C THR A 160 30.81 -27.24 -5.74
N PHE A 161 30.23 -26.30 -5.05
CA PHE A 161 29.00 -26.50 -4.27
C PHE A 161 27.75 -26.59 -5.15
N ASN A 162 27.55 -25.64 -6.07
CA ASN A 162 26.39 -25.59 -6.96
C ASN A 162 26.66 -24.71 -8.18
N TYR A 163 26.65 -25.34 -9.37
CA TYR A 163 26.98 -24.66 -10.62
C TYR A 163 25.96 -23.56 -11.02
N ASP A 164 24.66 -23.76 -10.76
CA ASP A 164 23.66 -22.76 -11.08
C ASP A 164 23.81 -21.51 -10.21
N LEU A 165 24.17 -21.72 -8.94
CA LEU A 165 24.50 -20.61 -8.03
C LEU A 165 25.76 -19.87 -8.50
N TYR A 166 26.77 -20.60 -8.93
CA TYR A 166 28.01 -20.03 -9.50
C TYR A 166 27.66 -19.14 -10.70
N LEU A 167 26.88 -19.67 -11.67
CA LEU A 167 26.46 -18.91 -12.85
C LEU A 167 25.69 -17.65 -12.46
N CYS A 168 24.79 -17.76 -11.49
CA CYS A 168 24.06 -16.60 -10.94
C CYS A 168 25.01 -15.55 -10.34
N CYS A 169 26.02 -15.98 -9.59
CA CYS A 169 27.02 -15.09 -8.99
C CYS A 169 27.87 -14.41 -10.07
N VAL A 170 28.31 -15.15 -11.09
CA VAL A 170 29.10 -14.61 -12.22
C VAL A 170 28.31 -13.58 -13.00
N LEU A 171 27.04 -13.87 -13.37
CA LEU A 171 26.16 -12.93 -14.07
C LEU A 171 25.85 -11.68 -13.22
N THR A 172 25.71 -11.87 -11.92
CA THR A 172 25.52 -10.73 -11.00
C THR A 172 26.76 -9.85 -10.93
N TYR A 173 27.93 -10.47 -10.78
CA TYR A 173 29.20 -9.77 -10.59
C TYR A 173 29.73 -9.15 -11.89
N CYS A 174 29.72 -9.90 -12.99
CA CYS A 174 30.30 -9.46 -14.26
C CYS A 174 29.34 -8.61 -15.10
N CYS A 175 28.06 -8.95 -15.09
CA CYS A 175 27.03 -8.28 -15.92
C CYS A 175 26.14 -7.33 -15.12
N LEU A 176 26.32 -7.23 -13.80
CA LEU A 176 25.51 -6.42 -12.89
C LEU A 176 23.99 -6.71 -13.03
N LEU A 177 23.65 -7.97 -13.30
CA LEU A 177 22.25 -8.42 -13.37
C LEU A 177 21.69 -8.65 -11.97
N ARG A 178 20.41 -8.35 -11.82
CA ARG A 178 19.71 -8.59 -10.56
C ARG A 178 19.28 -10.06 -10.43
N PRO A 179 19.70 -10.77 -9.35
CA PRO A 179 19.47 -12.22 -9.23
C PRO A 179 17.99 -12.60 -9.27
N HIS A 180 17.14 -11.81 -8.62
CA HIS A 180 15.76 -12.21 -8.39
C HIS A 180 14.87 -12.16 -9.65
N GLN A 181 15.05 -11.19 -10.53
CA GLN A 181 14.16 -11.00 -11.67
C GLN A 181 14.90 -11.12 -13.00
N GLU A 182 16.02 -10.43 -13.17
CA GLU A 182 16.75 -10.39 -14.45
C GLU A 182 17.36 -11.75 -14.76
N ILE A 183 18.07 -12.38 -13.79
CA ILE A 183 18.71 -13.69 -14.00
C ILE A 183 17.68 -14.81 -14.06
N ARG A 184 16.68 -14.85 -13.16
CA ARG A 184 15.67 -15.93 -13.15
C ARG A 184 14.78 -15.98 -14.39
N LEU A 185 14.61 -14.87 -15.08
CA LEU A 185 13.81 -14.77 -16.30
C LEU A 185 14.69 -14.78 -17.57
N LEU A 186 16.02 -14.94 -17.42
CA LEU A 186 16.94 -14.98 -18.54
C LEU A 186 16.68 -16.22 -19.41
N LYS A 187 16.71 -16.03 -20.72
CA LYS A 187 16.55 -17.07 -21.73
C LYS A 187 17.70 -16.99 -22.71
N TRP A 188 18.00 -18.09 -23.39
CA TRP A 188 19.01 -18.11 -24.45
C TRP A 188 18.78 -17.06 -25.54
N GLY A 189 17.51 -16.84 -25.91
CA GLY A 189 17.15 -15.78 -26.88
C GLY A 189 17.37 -14.33 -26.41
N ASP A 190 17.78 -14.12 -25.15
CA ASP A 190 18.17 -12.79 -24.67
C ASP A 190 19.65 -12.49 -24.97
N PHE A 191 20.45 -13.51 -25.32
CA PHE A 191 21.85 -13.35 -25.70
C PHE A 191 21.95 -13.03 -27.20
N SER A 192 22.91 -12.18 -27.54
CA SER A 192 23.34 -12.02 -28.95
C SER A 192 24.00 -13.30 -29.49
N GLU A 193 23.98 -13.49 -30.81
CA GLU A 193 24.62 -14.69 -31.45
C GLU A 193 26.09 -14.87 -31.10
N ASP A 194 26.80 -13.76 -30.93
CA ASP A 194 28.20 -13.73 -30.52
C ASP A 194 28.43 -13.81 -29.00
N LEU A 195 27.36 -13.97 -28.21
CA LEU A 195 27.32 -14.01 -26.74
C LEU A 195 27.97 -12.78 -26.05
N ARG A 196 28.12 -11.66 -26.76
CA ARG A 196 28.71 -10.42 -26.21
C ARG A 196 27.77 -9.51 -25.52
N HIS A 197 26.46 -9.69 -25.73
CA HIS A 197 25.43 -8.83 -25.15
C HIS A 197 24.24 -9.64 -24.67
N ILE A 198 23.58 -9.12 -23.62
CA ILE A 198 22.32 -9.63 -23.11
C ILE A 198 21.28 -8.52 -23.28
N SER A 199 20.21 -8.79 -24.02
CA SER A 199 19.10 -7.87 -24.28
C SER A 199 17.94 -8.18 -23.35
N LEU A 200 17.66 -7.32 -22.40
CA LEU A 200 16.59 -7.49 -21.41
C LEU A 200 15.41 -6.60 -21.79
N SER A 201 14.24 -7.20 -21.98
CA SER A 201 12.99 -6.47 -22.16
C SER A 201 12.53 -5.78 -20.86
N GLY A 202 11.76 -4.70 -20.97
CA GLY A 202 11.28 -3.92 -19.82
C GLY A 202 10.50 -4.71 -18.75
N ASN A 203 9.83 -5.81 -19.13
CA ASN A 203 9.13 -6.71 -18.18
C ASN A 203 10.08 -7.47 -17.27
N LYS A 204 11.32 -7.72 -17.71
CA LYS A 204 12.36 -8.40 -16.92
C LYS A 204 13.14 -7.44 -16.03
N VAL A 205 13.05 -6.13 -16.27
CA VAL A 205 13.84 -5.09 -15.59
C VAL A 205 12.97 -4.28 -14.62
N LYS A 206 13.50 -3.98 -13.44
CA LYS A 206 12.79 -3.19 -12.42
C LYS A 206 12.38 -1.79 -12.93
N SER A 207 13.20 -1.18 -13.79
CA SER A 207 12.92 0.14 -14.35
C SER A 207 11.83 0.16 -15.42
N LYS A 208 11.34 -1.02 -15.85
CA LYS A 208 10.39 -1.20 -16.96
C LYS A 208 10.88 -0.66 -18.32
N ARG A 209 12.20 -0.46 -18.47
CA ARG A 209 12.85 -0.01 -19.71
C ARG A 209 13.72 -1.11 -20.26
N ASN A 210 13.78 -1.24 -21.58
CA ASN A 210 14.71 -2.17 -22.23
C ASN A 210 16.16 -1.82 -21.86
N ARG A 211 16.98 -2.87 -21.66
CA ARG A 211 18.36 -2.72 -21.28
C ARG A 211 19.22 -3.71 -22.04
N VAL A 212 20.29 -3.24 -22.61
CA VAL A 212 21.34 -4.08 -23.20
C VAL A 212 22.55 -4.06 -22.27
N VAL A 213 23.06 -5.23 -21.94
CA VAL A 213 24.18 -5.43 -21.01
C VAL A 213 25.31 -6.12 -21.75
N PRO A 214 26.53 -5.56 -21.75
CA PRO A 214 27.68 -6.26 -22.32
C PRO A 214 28.10 -7.43 -21.44
N VAL A 215 28.50 -8.52 -22.07
CA VAL A 215 29.10 -9.69 -21.41
C VAL A 215 30.62 -9.54 -21.54
N PRO A 216 31.35 -9.33 -20.43
CA PRO A 216 32.81 -9.20 -20.48
C PRO A 216 33.45 -10.53 -20.86
N LYS A 217 34.59 -10.46 -21.52
CA LYS A 217 35.45 -11.64 -21.71
C LYS A 217 36.01 -12.01 -20.34
N LEU A 218 35.78 -13.23 -19.89
CA LEU A 218 36.35 -13.80 -18.67
C LEU A 218 37.75 -14.29 -18.94
#